data_877e431695a3fa0db720d950aaf18e6c
#
_entry.id   877e431695a3fa0db720d950aaf18e6c
#
_cell.length_a   1.000
_cell.length_b   1.000
_cell.length_c   1.000
_cell.angle_alpha   90.00
_cell.angle_beta   90.00
_cell.angle_gamma   90.00
#
_symmetry.space_group_name_H-M   'P 1'
#
loop_
_entity.id
_entity.type
_entity.pdbx_description
1 polymer ?
#
loop_
_entity_poly.entity_id
_entity_poly.type
_entity_poly.pdbx_seq_one_letter_code
_entity_poly.pdbx_strand_id
1 'polypeptide(L)'
;MKMLFYPGCSMQRTARPYLDSLLAIREAIGLELEDVSDWNCCGATEYMSVHRIAAHALVGRNLALASRQAEGTDTLTAGCSACYLNLAKTDQQMREDPRLRTTVNEALAAGGLSYEPGSLKVRHLLDVVCNDVGYEAVKAQVVRPLYGLKLAPYYGCQVVRPDPDSRWDDREQPVAMDRLLRALGAEVVDYTLKTQCCGGHMTVIGPEIAYGLIRRLVHGAAVAGADAIVTLCPMCQLNLDAYQVEMNKFFKTDYAVPVLYFTQLMGLAFGRSPAELGIGKEFIAAAPALARIQDEPPPAVEAKKKRRPRAEDGLPMPRMG
;
A
#
# COMPACT_ATOMS: atom_id res chain seq x y z
N MET A 1 -3.18 20.80 -3.35
CA MET A 1 -2.12 20.52 -2.34
C MET A 1 -0.89 20.05 -3.09
N LYS A 2 0.19 20.87 -3.05
CA LYS A 2 1.45 20.57 -3.76
C LYS A 2 2.34 19.68 -2.90
N MET A 3 2.97 18.66 -3.51
CA MET A 3 3.96 17.80 -2.87
C MET A 3 4.93 17.19 -3.88
N LEU A 4 6.11 16.84 -3.42
CA LEU A 4 7.07 16.08 -4.21
C LEU A 4 6.63 14.62 -4.28
N PHE A 5 6.82 14.01 -5.43
CA PHE A 5 6.48 12.62 -5.67
C PHE A 5 7.71 11.81 -6.07
N TYR A 6 7.98 10.77 -5.29
CA TYR A 6 8.96 9.76 -5.63
C TYR A 6 8.27 8.58 -6.31
N PRO A 7 8.32 8.47 -7.65
CA PRO A 7 7.55 7.45 -8.38
C PRO A 7 8.08 6.04 -8.14
N GLY A 8 9.39 5.89 -7.99
CA GLY A 8 10.05 4.61 -7.84
C GLY A 8 10.02 3.73 -9.10
N CYS A 9 10.91 2.73 -9.16
CA CYS A 9 11.14 1.95 -10.38
C CYS A 9 9.93 1.12 -10.81
N SER A 10 9.16 0.56 -9.87
CA SER A 10 8.02 -0.31 -10.20
C SER A 10 6.85 0.47 -10.80
N MET A 11 6.48 1.62 -10.23
CA MET A 11 5.37 2.44 -10.77
C MET A 11 5.70 2.99 -12.16
N GLN A 12 6.97 3.26 -12.45
CA GLN A 12 7.41 3.71 -13.77
C GLN A 12 7.41 2.58 -14.82
N ARG A 13 7.38 1.30 -14.42
CA ARG A 13 7.52 0.15 -15.30
C ARG A 13 6.45 -0.93 -15.05
N THR A 14 6.74 -1.90 -14.20
CA THR A 14 5.92 -3.10 -14.00
C THR A 14 4.57 -2.84 -13.33
N ALA A 15 4.47 -1.82 -12.51
CA ALA A 15 3.24 -1.40 -11.84
C ALA A 15 2.67 -0.10 -12.44
N ARG A 16 2.82 0.07 -13.76
CA ARG A 16 2.30 1.24 -14.49
C ARG A 16 0.81 1.52 -14.23
N PRO A 17 -0.08 0.51 -14.12
CA PRO A 17 -1.48 0.73 -13.75
C PRO A 17 -1.68 1.51 -12.43
N TYR A 18 -0.77 1.37 -11.47
CA TYR A 18 -0.81 2.15 -10.24
C TYR A 18 -0.56 3.65 -10.51
N LEU A 19 0.46 3.96 -11.31
CA LEU A 19 0.76 5.35 -11.68
C LEU A 19 -0.35 5.93 -12.55
N ASP A 20 -0.82 5.20 -13.57
CA ASP A 20 -1.87 5.66 -14.48
C ASP A 20 -3.15 5.99 -13.70
N SER A 21 -3.58 5.12 -12.77
CA SER A 21 -4.74 5.38 -11.95
C SER A 21 -4.56 6.54 -10.96
N LEU A 22 -3.36 6.72 -10.40
CA LEU A 22 -3.04 7.91 -9.58
C LEU A 22 -3.16 9.19 -10.40
N LEU A 23 -2.57 9.23 -11.60
CA LEU A 23 -2.63 10.40 -12.47
C LEU A 23 -4.05 10.72 -12.92
N ALA A 24 -4.90 9.69 -13.12
CA ALA A 24 -6.29 9.86 -13.49
C ALA A 24 -7.17 10.50 -12.40
N ILE A 25 -6.79 10.33 -11.11
CA ILE A 25 -7.60 10.82 -9.98
C ILE A 25 -7.02 12.05 -9.28
N ARG A 26 -5.73 12.37 -9.45
CA ARG A 26 -5.02 13.37 -8.65
C ARG A 26 -5.70 14.74 -8.65
N GLU A 27 -6.20 15.20 -9.80
CA GLU A 27 -6.87 16.49 -9.94
C GLU A 27 -8.19 16.52 -9.18
N ALA A 28 -8.98 15.45 -9.26
CA ALA A 28 -10.26 15.34 -8.57
C ALA A 28 -10.12 15.40 -7.04
N ILE A 29 -8.99 14.96 -6.51
CA ILE A 29 -8.69 15.01 -5.07
C ILE A 29 -7.74 16.17 -4.69
N GLY A 30 -7.49 17.09 -5.60
CA GLY A 30 -6.71 18.30 -5.36
C GLY A 30 -5.22 18.05 -5.09
N LEU A 31 -4.63 16.94 -5.62
CA LEU A 31 -3.22 16.63 -5.50
C LEU A 31 -2.44 17.18 -6.70
N GLU A 32 -1.46 18.00 -6.43
CA GLU A 32 -0.44 18.46 -7.35
C GLU A 32 0.87 17.73 -7.03
N LEU A 33 1.23 16.78 -7.88
CA LEU A 33 2.41 15.93 -7.70
C LEU A 33 3.53 16.38 -8.63
N GLU A 34 4.67 16.73 -8.05
CA GLU A 34 5.89 17.10 -8.76
C GLU A 34 6.91 15.98 -8.61
N ASP A 35 7.25 15.31 -9.72
CA ASP A 35 8.21 14.20 -9.70
C ASP A 35 9.59 14.69 -9.25
N VAL A 36 10.22 13.95 -8.34
CA VAL A 36 11.63 14.18 -7.99
C VAL A 36 12.49 13.94 -9.23
N SER A 37 13.23 14.95 -9.65
CA SER A 37 14.11 14.86 -10.82
C SER A 37 15.34 14.00 -10.54
N ASP A 38 15.82 13.28 -11.55
CA ASP A 38 17.07 12.48 -11.48
C ASP A 38 17.11 11.47 -10.32
N TRP A 39 15.96 10.98 -9.89
CA TRP A 39 15.85 9.95 -8.85
C TRP A 39 16.48 8.62 -9.29
N ASN A 40 16.93 7.80 -8.33
CA ASN A 40 17.37 6.43 -8.52
C ASN A 40 16.53 5.45 -7.69
N CYS A 41 16.61 4.15 -7.99
CA CYS A 41 15.91 3.12 -7.21
C CYS A 41 16.27 3.21 -5.72
N CYS A 42 15.28 2.96 -4.85
CA CYS A 42 15.48 2.96 -3.40
C CYS A 42 16.24 1.73 -2.86
N GLY A 43 16.65 0.78 -3.73
CA GLY A 43 17.34 -0.44 -3.33
C GLY A 43 16.45 -1.53 -2.75
N ALA A 44 15.13 -1.32 -2.72
CA ALA A 44 14.11 -2.22 -2.19
C ALA A 44 14.44 -2.79 -0.80
N THR A 45 14.22 -4.10 -0.57
CA THR A 45 14.24 -4.66 0.78
C THR A 45 15.61 -5.23 1.18
N GLU A 46 16.38 -5.74 0.25
CA GLU A 46 17.57 -6.57 0.52
C GLU A 46 18.85 -5.76 0.64
N TYR A 47 18.98 -4.65 -0.08
CA TYR A 47 20.26 -3.94 -0.20
C TYR A 47 20.73 -3.38 1.16
N MET A 48 19.80 -2.99 2.04
CA MET A 48 20.14 -2.60 3.42
C MET A 48 20.84 -3.71 4.21
N SER A 49 20.51 -4.97 3.94
CA SER A 49 21.12 -6.13 4.60
C SER A 49 22.48 -6.52 3.99
N VAL A 50 22.70 -6.21 2.71
CA VAL A 50 23.93 -6.51 2.01
C VAL A 50 25.02 -5.48 2.33
N HIS A 51 24.69 -4.19 2.24
CA HIS A 51 25.65 -3.11 2.46
C HIS A 51 24.96 -1.84 3.01
N ARG A 52 24.87 -1.75 4.33
CA ARG A 52 24.09 -0.71 5.03
C ARG A 52 24.46 0.72 4.57
N ILE A 53 25.75 1.08 4.55
CA ILE A 53 26.18 2.44 4.21
C ILE A 53 25.85 2.79 2.76
N ALA A 54 26.16 1.91 1.81
CA ALA A 54 25.84 2.14 0.40
C ALA A 54 24.33 2.25 0.16
N ALA A 55 23.52 1.44 0.87
CA ALA A 55 22.07 1.53 0.78
C ALA A 55 21.55 2.88 1.29
N HIS A 56 22.05 3.37 2.44
CA HIS A 56 21.69 4.71 2.92
C HIS A 56 22.17 5.82 2.00
N ALA A 57 23.36 5.71 1.40
CA ALA A 57 23.85 6.69 0.42
C ALA A 57 22.95 6.71 -0.84
N LEU A 58 22.57 5.53 -1.34
CA LEU A 58 21.66 5.40 -2.48
C LEU A 58 20.29 6.06 -2.22
N VAL A 59 19.73 5.86 -1.03
CA VAL A 59 18.45 6.46 -0.63
C VAL A 59 18.62 7.94 -0.28
N GLY A 60 19.70 8.28 0.44
CA GLY A 60 20.06 9.65 0.82
C GLY A 60 20.20 10.58 -0.38
N ARG A 61 20.67 10.04 -1.53
CA ARG A 61 20.70 10.79 -2.78
C ARG A 61 19.30 11.24 -3.22
N ASN A 62 18.31 10.36 -3.14
CA ASN A 62 16.92 10.71 -3.48
C ASN A 62 16.37 11.78 -2.51
N LEU A 63 16.66 11.65 -1.21
CA LEU A 63 16.27 12.65 -0.21
C LEU A 63 16.94 14.00 -0.46
N ALA A 64 18.24 14.02 -0.79
CA ALA A 64 18.98 15.23 -1.13
C ALA A 64 18.42 15.92 -2.39
N LEU A 65 18.09 15.15 -3.43
CA LEU A 65 17.48 15.69 -4.65
C LEU A 65 16.10 16.28 -4.37
N ALA A 66 15.26 15.53 -3.63
CA ALA A 66 13.94 16.00 -3.23
C ALA A 66 14.02 17.27 -2.36
N SER A 67 14.92 17.30 -1.37
CA SER A 67 15.12 18.47 -0.50
C SER A 67 15.57 19.70 -1.30
N ARG A 68 16.43 19.51 -2.30
CA ARG A 68 16.90 20.61 -3.17
C ARG A 68 15.82 21.13 -4.11
N GLN A 69 14.86 20.27 -4.50
CA GLN A 69 13.72 20.62 -5.35
C GLN A 69 12.53 21.16 -4.54
N ALA A 70 12.56 21.07 -3.22
CA ALA A 70 11.46 21.40 -2.32
C ALA A 70 11.14 22.89 -2.28
N GLU A 71 10.39 23.37 -3.27
CA GLU A 71 9.90 24.76 -3.33
C GLU A 71 8.42 24.80 -2.97
N GLY A 72 8.09 25.41 -1.82
CA GLY A 72 6.71 25.58 -1.35
C GLY A 72 6.05 24.31 -0.77
N THR A 73 6.83 23.24 -0.56
CA THR A 73 6.39 22.03 0.13
C THR A 73 7.58 21.31 0.79
N ASP A 74 7.34 20.70 1.95
CA ASP A 74 8.29 19.84 2.65
C ASP A 74 7.89 18.35 2.59
N THR A 75 6.82 18.03 1.87
CA THR A 75 6.26 16.67 1.82
C THR A 75 6.77 15.92 0.60
N LEU A 76 7.42 14.78 0.86
CA LEU A 76 7.84 13.79 -0.14
C LEU A 76 6.94 12.56 -0.06
N THR A 77 6.17 12.30 -1.12
CA THR A 77 5.21 11.20 -1.18
C THR A 77 5.71 10.06 -2.05
N ALA A 78 5.53 8.82 -1.59
CA ALA A 78 5.81 7.62 -2.36
C ALA A 78 4.60 6.67 -2.37
N GLY A 79 4.30 6.07 -3.53
CA GLY A 79 3.20 5.11 -3.66
C GLY A 79 3.60 3.67 -3.32
N CYS A 80 4.89 3.34 -3.37
CA CYS A 80 5.39 2.01 -3.04
C CYS A 80 5.80 1.91 -1.58
N SER A 81 5.29 0.90 -0.85
CA SER A 81 5.60 0.71 0.58
C SER A 81 7.10 0.51 0.84
N ALA A 82 7.83 -0.19 -0.04
CA ALA A 82 9.28 -0.36 0.10
C ALA A 82 10.03 0.97 -0.11
N CYS A 83 9.61 1.78 -1.08
CA CYS A 83 10.19 3.10 -1.31
C CYS A 83 9.93 4.03 -0.11
N TYR A 84 8.69 4.09 0.35
CA TYR A 84 8.30 4.83 1.54
C TYR A 84 9.15 4.44 2.75
N LEU A 85 9.24 3.12 3.04
CA LEU A 85 10.03 2.61 4.15
C LEU A 85 11.49 3.06 4.06
N ASN A 86 12.14 2.87 2.90
CA ASN A 86 13.56 3.17 2.76
C ASN A 86 13.84 4.67 2.88
N LEU A 87 13.00 5.51 2.30
CA LEU A 87 13.12 6.97 2.42
C LEU A 87 12.93 7.41 3.88
N ALA A 88 11.83 7.02 4.52
CA ALA A 88 11.52 7.40 5.90
C ALA A 88 12.57 6.86 6.89
N LYS A 89 12.96 5.59 6.75
CA LYS A 89 13.95 4.97 7.63
C LYS A 89 15.35 5.57 7.46
N THR A 90 15.73 5.93 6.24
CA THR A 90 17.03 6.58 6.00
C THR A 90 17.05 7.98 6.63
N ASP A 91 16.00 8.76 6.46
CA ASP A 91 15.85 10.06 7.12
C ASP A 91 15.95 9.92 8.64
N GLN A 92 15.17 9.02 9.23
CA GLN A 92 15.17 8.75 10.67
C GLN A 92 16.55 8.32 11.17
N GLN A 93 17.20 7.34 10.54
CA GLN A 93 18.48 6.84 10.99
C GLN A 93 19.60 7.88 10.86
N MET A 94 19.55 8.73 9.85
CA MET A 94 20.51 9.85 9.74
C MET A 94 20.25 10.92 10.80
N ARG A 95 19.01 11.11 11.28
CA ARG A 95 18.71 11.99 12.44
C ARG A 95 19.29 11.43 13.74
N GLU A 96 19.09 10.12 13.95
CA GLU A 96 19.44 9.43 15.20
C GLU A 96 20.94 9.10 15.32
N ASP A 97 21.63 8.86 14.20
CA ASP A 97 23.05 8.46 14.15
C ASP A 97 23.89 9.52 13.41
N PRO A 98 24.56 10.46 14.16
CA PRO A 98 25.41 11.47 13.55
C PRO A 98 26.60 10.91 12.73
N ARG A 99 27.10 9.71 13.07
CA ARG A 99 28.18 9.06 12.31
C ARG A 99 27.67 8.58 10.95
N LEU A 100 26.50 7.95 10.92
CA LEU A 100 25.84 7.55 9.69
C LEU A 100 25.58 8.78 8.80
N ARG A 101 25.04 9.87 9.39
CA ARG A 101 24.79 11.13 8.69
C ARG A 101 26.05 11.68 8.03
N THR A 102 27.16 11.75 8.78
CA THR A 102 28.45 12.24 8.26
C THR A 102 28.92 11.36 7.10
N THR A 103 28.97 10.04 7.29
CA THR A 103 29.47 9.10 6.26
C THR A 103 28.60 9.13 4.98
N VAL A 104 27.26 9.21 5.13
CA VAL A 104 26.36 9.32 3.98
C VAL A 104 26.56 10.66 3.26
N ASN A 105 26.67 11.78 3.98
CA ASN A 105 26.88 13.07 3.36
C ASN A 105 28.26 13.21 2.70
N GLU A 106 29.30 12.57 3.24
CA GLU A 106 30.61 12.48 2.58
C GLU A 106 30.49 11.74 1.22
N ALA A 107 29.73 10.66 1.17
CA ALA A 107 29.46 9.95 -0.10
C ALA A 107 28.64 10.81 -1.08
N LEU A 108 27.64 11.54 -0.60
CA LEU A 108 26.80 12.42 -1.42
C LEU A 108 27.58 13.63 -1.97
N ALA A 109 28.57 14.13 -1.22
CA ALA A 109 29.40 15.26 -1.60
C ALA A 109 30.18 15.01 -2.90
N ALA A 110 30.51 13.76 -3.23
CA ALA A 110 31.12 13.39 -4.50
C ALA A 110 30.25 13.76 -5.72
N GLY A 111 28.92 13.82 -5.54
CA GLY A 111 27.94 14.28 -6.54
C GLY A 111 27.46 15.73 -6.30
N GLY A 112 28.10 16.50 -5.45
CA GLY A 112 27.68 17.87 -5.12
C GLY A 112 26.36 17.92 -4.35
N LEU A 113 26.01 16.87 -3.61
CA LEU A 113 24.78 16.74 -2.84
C LEU A 113 25.06 16.68 -1.34
N SER A 114 24.08 17.07 -0.56
CA SER A 114 24.02 16.85 0.88
C SER A 114 22.56 16.76 1.31
N TYR A 115 22.31 16.07 2.40
CA TYR A 115 20.96 15.97 2.97
C TYR A 115 20.97 16.31 4.45
N GLU A 116 20.09 17.25 4.85
CA GLU A 116 19.82 17.53 6.25
C GLU A 116 18.60 16.71 6.69
N PRO A 117 18.78 15.72 7.57
CA PRO A 117 17.68 14.87 8.01
C PRO A 117 16.59 15.67 8.74
N GLY A 118 15.33 15.33 8.43
CA GLY A 118 14.17 16.03 8.96
C GLY A 118 13.73 17.26 8.14
N SER A 119 14.47 17.62 7.07
CA SER A 119 14.05 18.69 6.15
C SER A 119 12.84 18.31 5.29
N LEU A 120 12.54 17.00 5.17
CA LEU A 120 11.40 16.49 4.43
C LEU A 120 10.52 15.63 5.34
N LYS A 121 9.20 15.69 5.10
CA LYS A 121 8.19 14.79 5.64
C LYS A 121 7.93 13.67 4.63
N VAL A 122 8.54 12.52 4.84
CA VAL A 122 8.33 11.35 3.97
C VAL A 122 7.00 10.69 4.31
N ARG A 123 6.09 10.56 3.33
CA ARG A 123 4.75 10.03 3.53
C ARG A 123 4.38 8.99 2.48
N HIS A 124 3.54 8.02 2.87
CA HIS A 124 2.96 7.11 1.90
C HIS A 124 1.74 7.75 1.22
N LEU A 125 1.52 7.49 -0.06
CA LEU A 125 0.40 8.05 -0.81
C LEU A 125 -0.97 7.77 -0.16
N LEU A 126 -1.18 6.58 0.39
CA LEU A 126 -2.43 6.25 1.09
C LEU A 126 -2.64 7.13 2.34
N ASP A 127 -1.58 7.40 3.10
CA ASP A 127 -1.62 8.30 4.25
C ASP A 127 -2.07 9.71 3.82
N VAL A 128 -1.47 10.24 2.75
CA VAL A 128 -1.86 11.55 2.19
C VAL A 128 -3.34 11.57 1.78
N VAL A 129 -3.80 10.54 1.08
CA VAL A 129 -5.21 10.46 0.65
C VAL A 129 -6.16 10.36 1.84
N CYS A 130 -5.82 9.58 2.86
CA CYS A 130 -6.71 9.37 4.00
C CYS A 130 -6.72 10.51 5.01
N ASN A 131 -5.56 11.14 5.27
CA ASN A 131 -5.39 12.08 6.37
C ASN A 131 -5.33 13.55 5.92
N ASP A 132 -4.89 13.85 4.70
CA ASP A 132 -4.82 15.23 4.21
C ASP A 132 -5.98 15.55 3.27
N VAL A 133 -6.25 14.70 2.28
CA VAL A 133 -7.45 14.84 1.43
C VAL A 133 -8.71 14.55 2.25
N GLY A 134 -8.69 13.43 3.00
CA GLY A 134 -9.77 13.02 3.87
C GLY A 134 -10.90 12.27 3.15
N TYR A 135 -11.59 11.42 3.91
CA TYR A 135 -12.62 10.52 3.39
C TYR A 135 -13.84 11.23 2.82
N GLU A 136 -14.23 12.37 3.41
CA GLU A 136 -15.41 13.15 2.95
C GLU A 136 -15.12 13.82 1.61
N ALA A 137 -13.92 14.36 1.40
CA ALA A 137 -13.53 14.92 0.11
C ALA A 137 -13.47 13.84 -0.98
N VAL A 138 -12.92 12.65 -0.66
CA VAL A 138 -12.95 11.50 -1.57
C VAL A 138 -14.38 11.09 -1.90
N LYS A 139 -15.24 10.97 -0.89
CA LYS A 139 -16.66 10.60 -1.05
C LYS A 139 -17.43 11.58 -1.93
N ALA A 140 -17.11 12.86 -1.83
CA ALA A 140 -17.74 13.90 -2.66
C ALA A 140 -17.42 13.76 -4.17
N GLN A 141 -16.35 13.05 -4.53
CA GLN A 141 -15.98 12.78 -5.92
C GLN A 141 -16.61 11.48 -6.47
N VAL A 142 -17.29 10.71 -5.63
CA VAL A 142 -17.90 9.44 -6.04
C VAL A 142 -19.15 9.71 -6.89
N VAL A 143 -19.08 9.33 -8.16
CA VAL A 143 -20.21 9.40 -9.10
C VAL A 143 -20.82 8.01 -9.39
N ARG A 144 -20.03 6.96 -9.19
CA ARG A 144 -20.45 5.55 -9.33
C ARG A 144 -19.97 4.74 -8.13
N PRO A 145 -20.76 4.67 -7.06
CA PRO A 145 -20.40 3.89 -5.88
C PRO A 145 -20.13 2.41 -6.22
N LEU A 146 -19.21 1.78 -5.51
CA LEU A 146 -18.82 0.39 -5.74
C LEU A 146 -19.71 -0.59 -4.94
N TYR A 147 -21.02 -0.38 -4.94
CA TYR A 147 -21.96 -1.21 -4.21
C TYR A 147 -21.93 -2.67 -4.68
N GLY A 148 -22.06 -3.61 -3.76
CA GLY A 148 -22.02 -5.06 -4.03
C GLY A 148 -20.63 -5.65 -4.21
N LEU A 149 -19.58 -4.79 -4.35
CA LEU A 149 -18.20 -5.27 -4.46
C LEU A 149 -17.61 -5.52 -3.07
N LYS A 150 -17.15 -6.73 -2.80
CA LYS A 150 -16.54 -7.17 -1.54
C LYS A 150 -15.02 -7.16 -1.64
N LEU A 151 -14.36 -6.37 -0.81
CA LEU A 151 -12.94 -6.09 -0.91
C LEU A 151 -12.18 -6.51 0.35
N ALA A 152 -11.03 -7.19 0.14
CA ALA A 152 -10.06 -7.50 1.18
C ALA A 152 -8.93 -6.44 1.17
N PRO A 153 -8.86 -5.51 2.14
CA PRO A 153 -7.79 -4.52 2.22
C PRO A 153 -6.49 -5.19 2.63
N TYR A 154 -5.43 -5.02 1.83
CA TYR A 154 -4.13 -5.61 2.10
C TYR A 154 -3.03 -4.53 2.12
N TYR A 155 -2.56 -4.21 3.31
CA TYR A 155 -1.51 -3.21 3.55
C TYR A 155 -0.10 -3.77 3.35
N GLY A 156 0.07 -5.07 3.58
CA GLY A 156 1.40 -5.67 3.65
C GLY A 156 2.16 -5.25 4.92
N CYS A 157 3.45 -5.58 4.98
CA CYS A 157 4.23 -5.44 6.20
C CYS A 157 5.03 -4.12 6.30
N GLN A 158 5.39 -3.50 5.17
CA GLN A 158 6.36 -2.40 5.15
C GLN A 158 5.75 -1.02 5.44
N VAL A 159 4.48 -0.81 5.13
CA VAL A 159 3.84 0.49 5.31
C VAL A 159 3.42 0.78 6.75
N VAL A 160 3.16 -0.26 7.55
CA VAL A 160 2.58 -0.10 8.90
C VAL A 160 3.57 -0.35 10.04
N ARG A 161 4.69 -1.06 9.81
CA ARG A 161 5.57 -1.50 10.90
C ARG A 161 6.80 -0.66 11.18
N PRO A 162 7.46 -0.10 10.17
CA PRO A 162 8.86 0.28 10.32
C PRO A 162 9.14 1.62 10.96
N ASP A 163 8.22 2.57 10.96
CA ASP A 163 8.45 3.90 11.48
C ASP A 163 7.66 4.13 12.76
N PRO A 164 8.35 4.28 13.91
CA PRO A 164 7.70 4.61 15.18
C PRO A 164 7.06 6.01 15.18
N ASP A 165 7.53 6.92 14.33
CA ASP A 165 7.09 8.31 14.33
C ASP A 165 5.92 8.56 13.36
N SER A 166 5.80 7.78 12.28
CA SER A 166 4.69 7.91 11.32
C SER A 166 3.47 7.09 11.72
N ARG A 167 2.82 7.51 12.80
CA ARG A 167 1.61 6.85 13.33
C ARG A 167 0.35 7.33 12.61
N TRP A 168 0.33 7.24 11.28
CA TRP A 168 -0.83 7.65 10.51
C TRP A 168 -2.00 6.65 10.56
N ASP A 169 -1.72 5.39 10.96
CA ASP A 169 -2.71 4.32 11.17
C ASP A 169 -2.21 3.33 12.24
N ASP A 170 -3.07 2.44 12.71
CA ASP A 170 -2.69 1.38 13.64
C ASP A 170 -1.76 0.36 12.96
N ARG A 171 -0.71 -0.06 13.64
CA ARG A 171 0.31 -0.97 13.09
C ARG A 171 -0.14 -2.42 12.97
N GLU A 172 -0.98 -2.86 13.90
CA GLU A 172 -1.47 -4.24 13.97
C GLU A 172 -2.82 -4.38 13.27
N GLN A 173 -3.68 -3.37 13.42
CA GLN A 173 -5.05 -3.35 12.92
C GLN A 173 -5.34 -2.06 12.11
N PRO A 174 -4.58 -1.81 11.02
CA PRO A 174 -4.80 -0.60 10.23
C PRO A 174 -6.21 -0.60 9.62
N VAL A 175 -6.82 0.58 9.54
CA VAL A 175 -8.20 0.76 9.07
C VAL A 175 -8.36 1.91 8.07
N ALA A 176 -7.29 2.63 7.74
CA ALA A 176 -7.36 3.78 6.83
C ALA A 176 -7.88 3.38 5.43
N MET A 177 -7.31 2.32 4.82
CA MET A 177 -7.79 1.80 3.53
C MET A 177 -9.19 1.19 3.65
N ASP A 178 -9.51 0.53 4.77
CA ASP A 178 -10.84 0.00 5.03
C ASP A 178 -11.91 1.11 5.01
N ARG A 179 -11.61 2.25 5.65
CA ARG A 179 -12.49 3.43 5.64
C ARG A 179 -12.59 4.05 4.27
N LEU A 180 -11.45 4.15 3.55
CA LEU A 180 -11.41 4.66 2.18
C LEU A 180 -12.33 3.83 1.26
N LEU A 181 -12.20 2.50 1.27
CA LEU A 181 -13.00 1.61 0.44
C LEU A 181 -14.51 1.71 0.76
N ARG A 182 -14.85 1.84 2.05
CA ARG A 182 -16.25 2.10 2.45
C ARG A 182 -16.75 3.46 1.97
N ALA A 183 -15.90 4.50 1.98
CA ALA A 183 -16.28 5.81 1.44
C ALA A 183 -16.54 5.77 -0.06
N LEU A 184 -15.92 4.82 -0.80
CA LEU A 184 -16.22 4.54 -2.21
C LEU A 184 -17.50 3.69 -2.42
N GLY A 185 -18.18 3.26 -1.35
CA GLY A 185 -19.39 2.45 -1.42
C GLY A 185 -19.16 0.94 -1.41
N ALA A 186 -17.93 0.44 -1.33
CA ALA A 186 -17.64 -0.98 -1.31
C ALA A 186 -17.91 -1.63 0.06
N GLU A 187 -18.18 -2.93 0.06
CA GLU A 187 -18.17 -3.76 1.26
C GLU A 187 -16.74 -4.20 1.57
N VAL A 188 -16.29 -3.98 2.80
CA VAL A 188 -14.97 -4.40 3.25
C VAL A 188 -15.12 -5.64 4.12
N VAL A 189 -14.56 -6.77 3.64
CA VAL A 189 -14.61 -8.04 4.37
C VAL A 189 -13.67 -8.03 5.59
N ASP A 190 -13.96 -8.86 6.59
CA ASP A 190 -13.08 -9.05 7.73
C ASP A 190 -11.87 -9.91 7.33
N TYR A 191 -10.81 -9.21 6.92
CA TYR A 191 -9.59 -9.81 6.42
C TYR A 191 -8.45 -9.64 7.43
N THR A 192 -8.28 -10.62 8.30
CA THR A 192 -7.32 -10.57 9.42
C THR A 192 -5.84 -10.64 8.98
N LEU A 193 -5.55 -11.04 7.74
CA LEU A 193 -4.19 -11.19 7.22
C LEU A 193 -3.63 -9.93 6.55
N LYS A 194 -4.30 -8.82 6.67
CA LYS A 194 -4.01 -7.57 5.95
C LYS A 194 -2.61 -6.97 6.17
N THR A 195 -1.92 -7.34 7.25
CA THR A 195 -0.55 -6.89 7.57
C THR A 195 0.51 -8.00 7.46
N GLN A 196 0.14 -9.19 7.01
CA GLN A 196 1.08 -10.29 6.84
C GLN A 196 1.97 -10.08 5.59
N CYS A 197 3.14 -10.74 5.54
CA CYS A 197 4.07 -10.59 4.43
C CYS A 197 3.62 -11.38 3.19
N CYS A 198 3.71 -10.76 1.99
CA CYS A 198 3.48 -11.42 0.69
C CYS A 198 4.68 -12.27 0.20
N GLY A 199 5.77 -12.29 0.95
CA GLY A 199 7.00 -12.96 0.56
C GLY A 199 8.07 -12.01 -0.03
N GLY A 200 7.73 -10.80 -0.44
CA GLY A 200 8.71 -9.87 -1.03
C GLY A 200 9.45 -10.51 -2.20
N HIS A 201 10.79 -10.45 -2.22
CA HIS A 201 11.61 -11.06 -3.26
C HIS A 201 11.88 -12.57 -3.08
N MET A 202 11.25 -13.22 -2.08
CA MET A 202 11.37 -14.67 -1.89
C MET A 202 10.88 -15.48 -3.09
N THR A 203 10.03 -14.92 -3.94
CA THR A 203 9.63 -15.54 -5.22
C THR A 203 10.81 -15.86 -6.13
N VAL A 204 11.94 -15.14 -6.00
CA VAL A 204 13.16 -15.36 -6.76
C VAL A 204 14.18 -16.23 -6.00
N ILE A 205 14.25 -16.09 -4.66
CA ILE A 205 15.27 -16.72 -3.82
C ILE A 205 14.84 -18.11 -3.33
N GLY A 206 13.58 -18.24 -2.93
CA GLY A 206 12.97 -19.46 -2.38
C GLY A 206 11.49 -19.54 -2.75
N PRO A 207 11.16 -19.83 -4.02
CA PRO A 207 9.80 -19.71 -4.54
C PRO A 207 8.78 -20.52 -3.75
N GLU A 208 9.11 -21.71 -3.27
CA GLU A 208 8.21 -22.56 -2.50
C GLU A 208 7.76 -21.89 -1.19
N ILE A 209 8.67 -21.19 -0.52
CA ILE A 209 8.37 -20.41 0.69
C ILE A 209 7.43 -19.25 0.33
N ALA A 210 7.73 -18.55 -0.76
CA ALA A 210 6.90 -17.44 -1.24
C ALA A 210 5.49 -17.92 -1.61
N TYR A 211 5.36 -19.06 -2.31
CA TYR A 211 4.06 -19.62 -2.67
C TYR A 211 3.23 -19.98 -1.43
N GLY A 212 3.86 -20.47 -0.35
CA GLY A 212 3.19 -20.71 0.93
C GLY A 212 2.59 -19.43 1.53
N LEU A 213 3.35 -18.31 1.48
CA LEU A 213 2.90 -17.01 1.96
C LEU A 213 1.78 -16.43 1.08
N ILE A 214 1.94 -16.50 -0.26
CA ILE A 214 0.94 -16.03 -1.23
C ILE A 214 -0.37 -16.81 -1.04
N ARG A 215 -0.29 -18.16 -0.98
CA ARG A 215 -1.46 -19.01 -0.77
C ARG A 215 -2.22 -18.64 0.49
N ARG A 216 -1.52 -18.41 1.59
CA ARG A 216 -2.14 -18.02 2.86
C ARG A 216 -2.97 -16.75 2.72
N LEU A 217 -2.44 -15.75 2.02
CA LEU A 217 -3.10 -14.46 1.81
C LEU A 217 -4.30 -14.60 0.86
N VAL A 218 -4.10 -15.24 -0.29
CA VAL A 218 -5.16 -15.44 -1.30
C VAL A 218 -6.29 -16.30 -0.74
N HIS A 219 -5.96 -17.43 -0.07
CA HIS A 219 -6.94 -18.29 0.60
C HIS A 219 -7.73 -17.51 1.67
N GLY A 220 -7.04 -16.72 2.50
CA GLY A 220 -7.71 -15.92 3.52
C GLY A 220 -8.71 -14.91 2.94
N ALA A 221 -8.38 -14.26 1.83
CA ALA A 221 -9.29 -13.38 1.12
C ALA A 221 -10.50 -14.13 0.52
N ALA A 222 -10.24 -15.28 -0.11
CA ALA A 222 -11.29 -16.13 -0.67
C ALA A 222 -12.25 -16.65 0.41
N VAL A 223 -11.75 -17.12 1.55
CA VAL A 223 -12.56 -17.58 2.70
C VAL A 223 -13.36 -16.44 3.32
N ALA A 224 -12.79 -15.22 3.37
CA ALA A 224 -13.52 -14.03 3.81
C ALA A 224 -14.62 -13.59 2.80
N GLY A 225 -14.70 -14.23 1.64
CA GLY A 225 -15.68 -13.92 0.60
C GLY A 225 -15.36 -12.66 -0.20
N ALA A 226 -14.09 -12.29 -0.29
CA ALA A 226 -13.66 -11.14 -1.07
C ALA A 226 -13.75 -11.43 -2.59
N ASP A 227 -14.23 -10.44 -3.35
CA ASP A 227 -14.21 -10.45 -4.81
C ASP A 227 -12.85 -10.01 -5.37
N ALA A 228 -12.11 -9.19 -4.61
CA ALA A 228 -10.77 -8.76 -4.94
C ALA A 228 -9.96 -8.42 -3.68
N ILE A 229 -8.63 -8.51 -3.79
CA ILE A 229 -7.68 -7.95 -2.83
C ILE A 229 -7.32 -6.54 -3.29
N VAL A 230 -7.27 -5.59 -2.34
CA VAL A 230 -6.87 -4.21 -2.62
C VAL A 230 -5.55 -3.91 -1.94
N THR A 231 -4.58 -3.45 -2.71
CA THR A 231 -3.24 -3.17 -2.19
C THR A 231 -2.76 -1.75 -2.52
N LEU A 232 -1.64 -1.37 -1.92
CA LEU A 232 -0.97 -0.08 -2.02
C LEU A 232 0.53 -0.23 -2.33
N CYS A 233 0.97 -1.45 -2.63
CA CYS A 233 2.38 -1.75 -2.88
C CYS A 233 2.57 -2.56 -4.16
N PRO A 234 3.39 -2.06 -5.12
CA PRO A 234 3.69 -2.77 -6.37
C PRO A 234 4.23 -4.18 -6.20
N MET A 235 5.11 -4.40 -5.20
CA MET A 235 5.67 -5.73 -4.92
C MET A 235 4.60 -6.70 -4.41
N CYS A 236 3.70 -6.20 -3.57
CA CYS A 236 2.60 -7.01 -3.05
C CYS A 236 1.61 -7.39 -4.15
N GLN A 237 1.29 -6.44 -5.03
CA GLN A 237 0.43 -6.69 -6.17
C GLN A 237 1.05 -7.75 -7.09
N LEU A 238 2.32 -7.60 -7.47
CA LEU A 238 3.02 -8.57 -8.31
C LEU A 238 2.98 -9.98 -7.70
N ASN A 239 3.28 -10.10 -6.40
CA ASN A 239 3.31 -11.41 -5.74
C ASN A 239 1.93 -12.06 -5.68
N LEU A 240 0.90 -11.32 -5.32
CA LEU A 240 -0.44 -11.86 -5.14
C LEU A 240 -1.20 -12.04 -6.46
N ASP A 241 -0.82 -11.34 -7.51
CA ASP A 241 -1.44 -11.43 -8.83
C ASP A 241 -0.66 -12.40 -9.74
N ALA A 242 0.57 -12.05 -10.15
CA ALA A 242 1.32 -12.81 -11.13
C ALA A 242 1.68 -14.23 -10.64
N TYR A 243 2.14 -14.36 -9.39
CA TYR A 243 2.53 -15.67 -8.84
C TYR A 243 1.37 -16.52 -8.34
N GLN A 244 0.13 -16.07 -8.48
CA GLN A 244 -1.05 -16.88 -8.13
C GLN A 244 -1.19 -18.12 -9.02
N VAL A 245 -0.77 -18.02 -10.28
CA VAL A 245 -0.78 -19.14 -11.24
C VAL A 245 0.21 -20.23 -10.84
N GLU A 246 1.46 -19.87 -10.53
CA GLU A 246 2.50 -20.80 -10.10
C GLU A 246 2.18 -21.42 -8.73
N MET A 247 1.69 -20.62 -7.82
CA MET A 247 1.22 -21.07 -6.51
C MET A 247 0.09 -22.10 -6.63
N ASN A 248 -0.89 -21.84 -7.50
CA ASN A 248 -1.98 -22.81 -7.77
C ASN A 248 -1.44 -24.14 -8.32
N LYS A 249 -0.49 -24.10 -9.26
CA LYS A 249 0.16 -25.30 -9.77
C LYS A 249 0.87 -26.09 -8.67
N PHE A 250 1.63 -25.38 -7.83
CA PHE A 250 2.41 -26.00 -6.75
C PHE A 250 1.52 -26.67 -5.69
N PHE A 251 0.44 -26.01 -5.26
CA PHE A 251 -0.46 -26.52 -4.22
C PHE A 251 -1.70 -27.29 -4.78
N LYS A 252 -1.81 -27.41 -6.10
CA LYS A 252 -2.98 -28.03 -6.77
C LYS A 252 -4.30 -27.36 -6.35
N THR A 253 -4.32 -26.02 -6.38
CA THR A 253 -5.48 -25.18 -6.09
C THR A 253 -5.85 -24.37 -7.33
N ASP A 254 -7.00 -23.68 -7.31
CA ASP A 254 -7.59 -22.96 -8.44
C ASP A 254 -8.04 -21.54 -8.07
N TYR A 255 -7.37 -20.88 -7.13
CA TYR A 255 -7.71 -19.52 -6.74
C TYR A 255 -7.60 -18.57 -7.93
N ALA A 256 -8.55 -17.64 -8.04
CA ALA A 256 -8.60 -16.60 -9.06
C ALA A 256 -9.09 -15.29 -8.43
N VAL A 257 -8.36 -14.78 -7.44
CA VAL A 257 -8.69 -13.55 -6.72
C VAL A 257 -7.87 -12.40 -7.33
N PRO A 258 -8.48 -11.45 -8.07
CA PRO A 258 -7.77 -10.34 -8.67
C PRO A 258 -7.21 -9.39 -7.60
N VAL A 259 -6.11 -8.71 -7.93
CA VAL A 259 -5.42 -7.80 -7.01
C VAL A 259 -5.32 -6.42 -7.64
N LEU A 260 -6.03 -5.45 -7.06
CA LEU A 260 -6.14 -4.10 -7.57
C LEU A 260 -5.48 -3.08 -6.64
N TYR A 261 -5.03 -1.96 -7.19
CA TYR A 261 -4.58 -0.82 -6.39
C TYR A 261 -5.76 0.01 -5.89
N PHE A 262 -5.64 0.59 -4.71
CA PHE A 262 -6.69 1.44 -4.14
C PHE A 262 -7.02 2.64 -5.04
N THR A 263 -6.03 3.18 -5.79
CA THR A 263 -6.23 4.27 -6.75
C THR A 263 -7.08 3.85 -7.95
N GLN A 264 -6.98 2.59 -8.38
CA GLN A 264 -7.85 2.05 -9.44
C GLN A 264 -9.32 2.04 -8.99
N LEU A 265 -9.57 1.62 -7.74
CA LEU A 265 -10.94 1.62 -7.19
C LEU A 265 -11.48 3.03 -6.95
N MET A 266 -10.62 3.96 -6.51
CA MET A 266 -10.99 5.39 -6.48
C MET A 266 -11.39 5.89 -7.86
N GLY A 267 -10.57 5.60 -8.88
CA GLY A 267 -10.85 6.00 -10.25
C GLY A 267 -12.16 5.44 -10.80
N LEU A 268 -12.45 4.15 -10.55
CA LEU A 268 -13.75 3.54 -10.91
C LEU A 268 -14.91 4.26 -10.25
N ALA A 269 -14.79 4.53 -8.94
CA ALA A 269 -15.82 5.24 -8.19
C ALA A 269 -16.02 6.69 -8.67
N PHE A 270 -14.95 7.33 -9.19
CA PHE A 270 -15.00 8.67 -9.81
C PHE A 270 -15.47 8.65 -11.28
N GLY A 271 -15.91 7.48 -11.79
CA GLY A 271 -16.45 7.32 -13.14
C GLY A 271 -15.40 7.21 -14.25
N ARG A 272 -14.12 6.99 -13.91
CA ARG A 272 -13.09 6.71 -14.91
C ARG A 272 -13.27 5.32 -15.51
N SER A 273 -12.94 5.16 -16.78
CA SER A 273 -13.02 3.87 -17.43
C SER A 273 -11.93 2.90 -16.93
N PRO A 274 -12.18 1.58 -16.92
CA PRO A 274 -11.14 0.60 -16.58
C PRO A 274 -9.85 0.76 -17.39
N ALA A 275 -9.94 1.11 -18.65
CA ALA A 275 -8.80 1.30 -19.55
C ALA A 275 -7.89 2.47 -19.10
N GLU A 276 -8.47 3.63 -18.71
CA GLU A 276 -7.72 4.76 -18.16
C GLU A 276 -6.98 4.42 -16.88
N LEU A 277 -7.53 3.48 -16.10
CA LEU A 277 -6.99 3.03 -14.84
C LEU A 277 -5.99 1.86 -14.98
N GLY A 278 -5.73 1.42 -16.22
CA GLY A 278 -4.89 0.26 -16.49
C GLY A 278 -5.46 -1.06 -16.01
N ILE A 279 -6.76 -1.13 -15.71
CA ILE A 279 -7.47 -2.36 -15.37
C ILE A 279 -7.62 -3.22 -16.63
N GLY A 280 -7.41 -4.54 -16.49
CA GLY A 280 -7.35 -5.49 -17.60
C GLY A 280 -5.92 -5.87 -18.00
N LYS A 281 -4.91 -5.38 -17.26
CA LYS A 281 -3.50 -5.74 -17.40
C LYS A 281 -3.02 -6.69 -16.30
N GLU A 282 -3.92 -7.07 -15.38
CA GLU A 282 -3.66 -8.03 -14.31
C GLU A 282 -3.52 -9.45 -14.88
N PHE A 283 -2.73 -10.30 -14.21
CA PHE A 283 -2.64 -11.74 -14.55
C PHE A 283 -3.93 -12.48 -14.18
N ILE A 284 -4.56 -12.10 -13.08
CA ILE A 284 -5.88 -12.62 -12.68
C ILE A 284 -6.93 -11.57 -13.07
N ALA A 285 -7.77 -11.89 -14.03
CA ALA A 285 -8.74 -10.97 -14.60
C ALA A 285 -9.65 -10.34 -13.53
N ALA A 286 -9.70 -9.01 -13.47
CA ALA A 286 -10.57 -8.27 -12.56
C ALA A 286 -12.03 -8.18 -13.04
N ALA A 287 -12.29 -8.37 -14.32
CA ALA A 287 -13.63 -8.19 -14.91
C ALA A 287 -14.75 -8.98 -14.20
N PRO A 288 -14.58 -10.26 -13.78
CA PRO A 288 -15.63 -10.98 -13.05
C PRO A 288 -15.97 -10.36 -11.69
N ALA A 289 -14.96 -9.80 -11.00
CA ALA A 289 -15.16 -9.09 -9.73
C ALA A 289 -15.90 -7.77 -9.96
N LEU A 290 -15.47 -6.99 -10.94
CA LEU A 290 -16.07 -5.68 -11.26
C LEU A 290 -17.50 -5.79 -11.79
N ALA A 291 -17.87 -6.90 -12.40
CA ALA A 291 -19.25 -7.18 -12.82
C ALA A 291 -20.24 -7.31 -11.64
N ARG A 292 -19.75 -7.41 -10.41
CA ARG A 292 -20.59 -7.43 -9.20
C ARG A 292 -20.99 -6.05 -8.70
N ILE A 293 -20.42 -4.99 -9.26
CA ILE A 293 -20.78 -3.61 -8.91
C ILE A 293 -22.25 -3.38 -9.30
N GLN A 294 -23.05 -2.91 -8.33
CA GLN A 294 -24.46 -2.62 -8.46
C GLN A 294 -24.71 -1.12 -8.45
N ASP A 295 -25.78 -0.68 -9.11
CA ASP A 295 -26.14 0.74 -9.15
C ASP A 295 -26.87 1.20 -7.87
N GLU A 296 -27.47 0.26 -7.13
CA GLU A 296 -28.19 0.55 -5.88
C GLU A 296 -27.43 -0.02 -4.67
N PRO A 297 -27.51 0.67 -3.51
CA PRO A 297 -26.92 0.16 -2.29
C PRO A 297 -27.60 -1.14 -1.87
N PRO A 298 -26.84 -2.12 -1.33
CA PRO A 298 -27.42 -3.35 -0.80
C PRO A 298 -28.44 -2.99 0.30
N PRO A 299 -29.54 -3.78 0.43
CA PRO A 299 -30.52 -3.56 1.47
C PRO A 299 -29.82 -3.51 2.85
N ALA A 300 -30.23 -2.55 3.67
CA ALA A 300 -29.68 -2.40 5.01
C ALA A 300 -29.83 -3.72 5.78
N VAL A 301 -28.69 -4.37 6.04
CA VAL A 301 -28.71 -5.57 6.89
C VAL A 301 -29.07 -5.11 8.29
N GLU A 302 -30.28 -5.44 8.76
CA GLU A 302 -30.62 -5.22 10.17
C GLU A 302 -29.51 -5.80 11.04
N ALA A 303 -28.86 -4.93 11.81
CA ALA A 303 -27.79 -5.32 12.71
C ALA A 303 -28.36 -6.41 13.64
N LYS A 304 -27.96 -7.67 13.42
CA LYS A 304 -28.28 -8.75 14.35
C LYS A 304 -27.82 -8.27 15.71
N LYS A 305 -28.78 -7.95 16.61
CA LYS A 305 -28.48 -7.59 18.00
C LYS A 305 -27.57 -8.67 18.53
N LYS A 306 -26.30 -8.33 18.81
CA LYS A 306 -25.36 -9.23 19.49
C LYS A 306 -26.08 -9.72 20.73
N ARG A 307 -26.43 -11.01 20.78
CA ARG A 307 -26.96 -11.62 22.00
C ARG A 307 -25.93 -11.35 23.10
N ARG A 308 -26.33 -10.59 24.11
CA ARG A 308 -25.50 -10.50 25.31
C ARG A 308 -25.25 -11.92 25.79
N PRO A 309 -23.99 -12.34 26.04
CA PRO A 309 -23.75 -13.64 26.64
C PRO A 309 -24.58 -13.70 27.91
N ARG A 310 -25.34 -14.77 28.09
CA ARG A 310 -26.01 -15.02 29.38
C ARG A 310 -24.94 -15.16 30.46
N ALA A 311 -25.21 -14.66 31.66
CA ALA A 311 -24.28 -14.74 32.79
C ALA A 311 -23.86 -16.19 33.15
N GLU A 312 -24.53 -17.18 32.57
CA GLU A 312 -24.26 -18.62 32.73
C GLU A 312 -23.15 -19.16 31.79
N ASP A 313 -22.71 -18.39 30.81
CA ASP A 313 -21.67 -18.80 29.84
C ASP A 313 -20.24 -18.40 30.30
N GLY A 314 -20.06 -18.05 31.57
CA GLY A 314 -18.74 -17.80 32.15
C GLY A 314 -17.90 -19.07 32.14
N LEU A 315 -16.68 -19.01 31.60
CA LEU A 315 -15.69 -20.09 31.71
C LEU A 315 -15.55 -20.48 33.19
N PRO A 316 -15.61 -21.78 33.52
CA PRO A 316 -15.43 -22.22 34.89
C PRO A 316 -14.04 -21.79 35.39
N MET A 317 -13.99 -20.97 36.42
CA MET A 317 -12.73 -20.59 37.07
C MET A 317 -12.03 -21.84 37.62
N PRO A 318 -10.71 -22.01 37.37
CA PRO A 318 -9.98 -23.12 37.98
C PRO A 318 -10.07 -22.99 39.51
N ARG A 319 -10.52 -24.05 40.18
CA ARG A 319 -10.49 -24.13 41.66
C ARG A 319 -9.03 -24.18 42.08
N MET A 320 -8.58 -23.12 42.73
CA MET A 320 -7.31 -23.15 43.43
C MET A 320 -7.44 -24.07 44.64
N GLY A 321 -6.78 -25.22 44.57
CA GLY A 321 -6.59 -26.15 45.71
C GLY A 321 -5.37 -25.76 46.52
#